data_b1a0cd801482c41def3b68f0237866d7
#
_entry.id   b1a0cd801482c41def3b68f0237866d7
#
_cell.length_a   1.000
_cell.length_b   1.000
_cell.length_c   1.000
_cell.angle_alpha   90.00
_cell.angle_beta   90.00
_cell.angle_gamma   90.00
#
_symmetry.space_group_name_H-M   'P 1'
#
loop_
_entity.id
_entity.type
_entity.pdbx_description
1 polymer ?
#
loop_
_entity_poly.entity_id
_entity_poly.type
_entity_poly.pdbx_seq_one_letter_code
_entity_poly.pdbx_strand_id
1 'polypeptide(L)'
;LFKRRYQHDRLLQTIRNKQDKARDEYQRDCEQLETLLIPEECKERLKATRSRENYARYYGHKYNEPDLMPGWAAMEELTLGELSFLYSGLNRDADKKSIAKRLNLAAPLLESWLHCLTVIRNICAHHARLWNREPGIKPKLPKTVSFPWPSNLQQQEQHHRMFTVLSILNLLM
;
A
#
# COMPACT_ATOMS: atom_id res chain seq x y z
N LEU A 1 -5.10 -18.59 7.17
CA LEU A 1 -5.07 -17.78 5.95
C LEU A 1 -3.64 -17.48 5.50
N PHE A 2 -2.72 -17.17 6.43
CA PHE A 2 -1.33 -16.82 6.17
C PHE A 2 -0.37 -17.95 6.52
N LYS A 3 0.79 -17.98 5.87
CA LYS A 3 1.90 -18.84 6.25
C LYS A 3 2.33 -18.54 7.70
N ARG A 4 2.80 -19.55 8.46
CA ARG A 4 3.15 -19.41 9.88
C ARG A 4 4.07 -18.22 10.21
N ARG A 5 5.00 -17.87 9.30
CA ARG A 5 5.91 -16.72 9.44
C ARG A 5 5.22 -15.34 9.33
N TYR A 6 3.98 -15.30 8.78
CA TYR A 6 3.18 -14.09 8.59
C TYR A 6 2.08 -14.04 9.63
N GLN A 7 2.46 -13.95 10.88
CA GLN A 7 1.57 -14.03 12.03
C GLN A 7 0.35 -13.10 11.87
N HIS A 8 -0.83 -13.70 11.92
CA HIS A 8 -2.10 -12.97 11.82
C HIS A 8 -2.19 -11.89 12.90
N ASP A 9 -1.81 -12.22 14.12
CA ASP A 9 -1.82 -11.29 15.25
C ASP A 9 -0.92 -10.08 15.03
N ARG A 10 0.21 -10.26 14.34
CA ARG A 10 1.09 -9.14 13.98
C ARG A 10 0.42 -8.20 12.98
N LEU A 11 -0.34 -8.72 12.02
CA LEU A 11 -1.11 -7.88 11.10
C LEU A 11 -2.18 -7.09 11.85
N LEU A 12 -2.96 -7.75 12.70
CA LEU A 12 -3.98 -7.09 13.51
C LEU A 12 -3.36 -6.01 14.41
N GLN A 13 -2.21 -6.30 15.01
CA GLN A 13 -1.49 -5.31 15.81
C GLN A 13 -0.99 -4.12 14.97
N THR A 14 -0.52 -4.37 13.75
CA THR A 14 -0.11 -3.29 12.82
C THR A 14 -1.30 -2.39 12.49
N ILE A 15 -2.46 -2.98 12.19
CA ILE A 15 -3.69 -2.23 11.89
C ILE A 15 -4.12 -1.42 13.13
N ARG A 16 -4.13 -2.03 14.31
CA ARG A 16 -4.47 -1.36 15.57
C ARG A 16 -3.55 -0.17 15.83
N ASN A 17 -2.25 -0.36 15.73
CA ASN A 17 -1.27 0.72 15.94
C ASN A 17 -1.49 1.91 14.97
N LYS A 18 -1.84 1.62 13.71
CA LYS A 18 -2.15 2.67 12.73
C LYS A 18 -3.44 3.40 13.08
N GLN A 19 -4.46 2.67 13.51
CA GLN A 19 -5.74 3.24 13.94
C GLN A 19 -5.57 4.12 15.18
N ASP A 20 -4.83 3.65 16.18
CA ASP A 20 -4.53 4.41 17.40
C ASP A 20 -3.74 5.68 17.08
N LYS A 21 -2.70 5.56 16.23
CA LYS A 21 -1.94 6.71 15.76
C LYS A 21 -2.82 7.76 15.07
N ALA A 22 -3.72 7.32 14.19
CA ALA A 22 -4.64 8.22 13.49
C ALA A 22 -5.62 8.90 14.46
N ARG A 23 -6.07 8.21 15.51
CA ARG A 23 -6.90 8.75 16.58
C ARG A 23 -6.16 9.82 17.38
N ASP A 24 -4.92 9.54 17.79
CA ASP A 24 -4.09 10.48 18.57
C ASP A 24 -3.73 11.72 17.75
N GLU A 25 -3.48 11.56 16.45
CA GLU A 25 -3.24 12.69 15.55
C GLU A 25 -4.49 13.56 15.42
N TYR A 26 -5.66 12.95 15.25
CA TYR A 26 -6.92 13.68 15.16
C TYR A 26 -7.25 14.43 16.48
N GLN A 27 -7.01 13.80 17.63
CA GLN A 27 -7.22 14.43 18.92
C GLN A 27 -6.32 15.67 19.07
N ARG A 28 -5.03 15.57 18.73
CA ARG A 28 -4.11 16.73 18.75
C ARG A 28 -4.56 17.84 17.80
N ASP A 29 -5.04 17.49 16.61
CA ASP A 29 -5.58 18.45 15.66
C ASP A 29 -6.81 19.18 16.24
N CYS A 30 -7.69 18.47 16.94
CA CYS A 30 -8.85 19.08 17.63
C CYS A 30 -8.40 20.00 18.75
N GLU A 31 -7.44 19.60 19.59
CA GLU A 31 -6.89 20.43 20.67
C GLU A 31 -6.27 21.74 20.12
N GLN A 32 -5.54 21.64 18.98
CA GLN A 32 -5.00 22.84 18.33
C GLN A 32 -6.11 23.76 17.79
N LEU A 33 -7.19 23.22 17.24
CA LEU A 33 -8.31 24.02 16.77
C LEU A 33 -9.01 24.78 17.90
N GLU A 34 -9.05 24.19 19.11
CA GLU A 34 -9.62 24.87 20.28
C GLU A 34 -8.83 26.13 20.69
N THR A 35 -7.54 26.17 20.43
CA THR A 35 -6.70 27.34 20.72
C THR A 35 -6.90 28.50 19.75
N LEU A 36 -7.57 28.27 18.62
CA LEU A 36 -7.79 29.31 17.62
C LEU A 36 -8.93 30.26 18.03
N LEU A 37 -8.71 31.54 17.80
CA LEU A 37 -9.71 32.61 18.01
C LEU A 37 -10.66 32.74 16.83
N ILE A 38 -11.38 31.67 16.53
CA ILE A 38 -12.38 31.59 15.44
C ILE A 38 -13.73 31.16 16.00
N PRO A 39 -14.86 31.49 15.29
CA PRO A 39 -16.19 31.07 15.74
C PRO A 39 -16.29 29.54 15.90
N GLU A 40 -17.07 29.12 16.90
CA GLU A 40 -17.24 27.71 17.24
C GLU A 40 -17.78 26.89 16.06
N GLU A 41 -18.70 27.44 15.30
CA GLU A 41 -19.21 26.82 14.07
C GLU A 41 -18.09 26.51 13.05
N CYS A 42 -17.09 27.40 12.94
CA CYS A 42 -15.94 27.18 12.08
C CYS A 42 -15.04 26.05 12.63
N LYS A 43 -14.85 25.97 13.95
CA LYS A 43 -14.08 24.88 14.58
C LYS A 43 -14.73 23.53 14.31
N GLU A 44 -16.04 23.41 14.52
CA GLU A 44 -16.78 22.17 14.27
C GLU A 44 -16.71 21.74 12.78
N ARG A 45 -16.83 22.68 11.86
CA ARG A 45 -16.64 22.39 10.43
C ARG A 45 -15.23 21.89 10.12
N LEU A 46 -14.20 22.48 10.72
CA LEU A 46 -12.81 22.06 10.53
C LEU A 46 -12.56 20.68 11.15
N LYS A 47 -13.05 20.40 12.34
CA LYS A 47 -12.98 19.06 12.97
C LYS A 47 -13.62 17.99 12.07
N ALA A 48 -14.84 18.27 11.58
CA ALA A 48 -15.54 17.37 10.67
C ALA A 48 -14.80 17.15 9.35
N THR A 49 -14.13 18.16 8.82
CA THR A 49 -13.31 18.05 7.61
C THR A 49 -12.08 17.19 7.88
N ARG A 50 -11.34 17.47 8.94
CA ARG A 50 -10.13 16.73 9.34
C ARG A 50 -10.40 15.26 9.67
N SER A 51 -11.55 14.95 10.27
CA SER A 51 -11.93 13.55 10.50
C SER A 51 -12.09 12.75 9.21
N ARG A 52 -12.49 13.40 8.11
CA ARG A 52 -12.73 12.75 6.81
C ARG A 52 -11.48 12.63 5.93
N GLU A 53 -10.38 13.26 6.30
CA GLU A 53 -9.12 13.19 5.54
C GLU A 53 -8.53 11.77 5.53
N ASN A 54 -8.85 10.97 6.56
CA ASN A 54 -8.36 9.61 6.69
C ASN A 54 -9.46 8.73 7.33
N TYR A 55 -9.72 7.56 6.73
CA TYR A 55 -10.80 6.70 7.22
C TYR A 55 -10.56 6.18 8.65
N ALA A 56 -9.32 5.92 9.03
CA ALA A 56 -8.99 5.49 10.39
C ALA A 56 -9.32 6.57 11.44
N ARG A 57 -9.10 7.85 11.13
CA ARG A 57 -9.52 9.00 11.95
C ARG A 57 -11.04 9.05 12.09
N TYR A 58 -11.74 8.96 10.95
CA TYR A 58 -13.20 8.97 10.91
C TYR A 58 -13.79 7.82 11.70
N TYR A 59 -13.27 6.60 11.50
CA TYR A 59 -13.74 5.41 12.19
C TYR A 59 -13.55 5.53 13.69
N GLY A 60 -12.37 5.90 14.16
CA GLY A 60 -12.06 6.07 15.58
C GLY A 60 -12.84 7.19 16.27
N HIS A 61 -13.30 8.19 15.51
CA HIS A 61 -14.15 9.27 16.02
C HIS A 61 -15.63 8.87 16.12
N LYS A 62 -16.12 8.10 15.14
CA LYS A 62 -17.56 7.84 14.98
C LYS A 62 -18.01 6.51 15.56
N TYR A 63 -17.15 5.50 15.61
CA TYR A 63 -17.52 4.15 15.99
C TYR A 63 -16.66 3.66 17.15
N ASN A 64 -17.33 3.08 18.15
CA ASN A 64 -16.67 2.42 19.28
C ASN A 64 -16.59 0.90 19.10
N GLU A 65 -17.44 0.35 18.25
CA GLU A 65 -17.51 -1.08 17.95
C GLU A 65 -17.77 -1.31 16.46
N PRO A 66 -17.15 -2.32 15.86
CA PRO A 66 -16.08 -3.16 16.42
C PRO A 66 -14.78 -2.36 16.64
N ASP A 67 -13.92 -2.84 17.54
CA ASP A 67 -12.65 -2.20 17.94
C ASP A 67 -11.70 -1.94 16.75
N LEU A 68 -11.73 -2.80 15.73
CA LEU A 68 -10.97 -2.62 14.50
C LEU A 68 -11.87 -2.20 13.34
N MET A 69 -11.36 -1.27 12.54
CA MET A 69 -12.03 -0.86 11.30
C MET A 69 -12.21 -2.03 10.32
N PRO A 70 -13.18 -1.94 9.39
CA PRO A 70 -13.41 -2.98 8.39
C PRO A 70 -12.15 -3.34 7.60
N GLY A 71 -12.00 -4.61 7.24
CA GLY A 71 -10.79 -5.12 6.58
C GLY A 71 -10.42 -4.40 5.27
N TRP A 72 -11.41 -3.95 4.49
CA TRP A 72 -11.17 -3.17 3.27
C TRP A 72 -10.54 -1.80 3.58
N ALA A 73 -10.99 -1.11 4.63
CA ALA A 73 -10.42 0.16 5.07
C ALA A 73 -9.03 -0.03 5.67
N ALA A 74 -8.84 -1.11 6.45
CA ALA A 74 -7.53 -1.47 6.97
C ALA A 74 -6.49 -1.71 5.86
N MET A 75 -6.89 -2.25 4.70
CA MET A 75 -5.99 -2.44 3.57
C MET A 75 -5.54 -1.11 2.95
N GLU A 76 -6.38 -0.08 2.94
CA GLU A 76 -6.03 1.27 2.44
C GLU A 76 -4.99 1.97 3.33
N GLU A 77 -5.00 1.68 4.63
CA GLU A 77 -4.02 2.21 5.58
C GLU A 77 -2.64 1.53 5.48
N LEU A 78 -2.54 0.39 4.80
CA LEU A 78 -1.28 -0.32 4.67
C LEU A 78 -0.39 0.32 3.60
N THR A 79 0.90 0.38 3.89
CA THR A 79 1.89 0.77 2.90
C THR A 79 2.02 -0.28 1.80
N LEU A 80 2.50 0.11 0.61
CA LEU A 80 2.76 -0.83 -0.48
C LEU A 80 3.67 -1.99 -0.06
N GLY A 81 4.63 -1.74 0.84
CA GLY A 81 5.50 -2.78 1.40
C GLY A 81 4.75 -3.79 2.25
N GLU A 82 3.85 -3.31 3.12
CA GLU A 82 2.99 -4.17 3.94
C GLU A 82 2.04 -4.99 3.06
N LEU A 83 1.44 -4.38 2.04
CA LEU A 83 0.59 -5.10 1.07
C LEU A 83 1.37 -6.15 0.29
N SER A 84 2.58 -5.83 -0.19
CA SER A 84 3.48 -6.78 -0.85
C SER A 84 3.82 -7.96 0.06
N PHE A 85 4.12 -7.66 1.33
CA PHE A 85 4.40 -8.69 2.34
C PHE A 85 3.18 -9.57 2.60
N LEU A 86 1.99 -8.99 2.75
CA LEU A 86 0.74 -9.75 2.93
C LEU A 86 0.44 -10.65 1.74
N TYR A 87 0.54 -10.14 0.53
CA TYR A 87 0.32 -10.94 -0.68
C TYR A 87 1.28 -12.13 -0.75
N SER A 88 2.57 -11.91 -0.51
CA SER A 88 3.56 -12.99 -0.49
C SER A 88 3.30 -14.01 0.63
N GLY A 89 2.68 -13.57 1.72
CA GLY A 89 2.34 -14.36 2.90
C GLY A 89 1.09 -15.22 2.79
N LEU A 90 0.24 -15.01 1.78
CA LEU A 90 -0.94 -15.84 1.58
C LEU A 90 -0.55 -17.32 1.47
N ASN A 91 -1.25 -18.17 2.22
CA ASN A 91 -0.93 -19.60 2.30
C ASN A 91 -1.47 -20.39 1.10
N ARG A 92 -2.66 -19.99 0.61
CA ARG A 92 -3.34 -20.70 -0.48
C ARG A 92 -2.95 -20.10 -1.82
N ASP A 93 -2.37 -20.90 -2.70
CA ASP A 93 -2.02 -20.46 -4.06
C ASP A 93 -3.25 -20.05 -4.89
N ALA A 94 -4.42 -20.63 -4.59
CA ALA A 94 -5.68 -20.26 -5.22
C ALA A 94 -6.03 -18.79 -4.96
N ASP A 95 -5.82 -18.28 -3.73
CA ASP A 95 -6.09 -16.90 -3.37
C ASP A 95 -5.12 -15.96 -4.10
N LYS A 96 -3.82 -16.30 -4.13
CA LYS A 96 -2.81 -15.56 -4.92
C LYS A 96 -3.18 -15.48 -6.39
N LYS A 97 -3.57 -16.61 -6.99
CA LYS A 97 -3.98 -16.68 -8.39
C LYS A 97 -5.24 -15.86 -8.67
N SER A 98 -6.23 -15.90 -7.76
CA SER A 98 -7.46 -15.14 -7.89
C SER A 98 -7.20 -13.63 -7.90
N ILE A 99 -6.33 -13.14 -7.01
CA ILE A 99 -5.93 -11.73 -6.95
C ILE A 99 -5.18 -11.35 -8.23
N ALA A 100 -4.15 -12.11 -8.61
CA ALA A 100 -3.32 -11.81 -9.77
C ALA A 100 -4.12 -11.83 -11.08
N LYS A 101 -5.12 -12.72 -11.20
CA LYS A 101 -6.01 -12.82 -12.37
C LYS A 101 -6.78 -11.53 -12.62
N ARG A 102 -7.14 -10.78 -11.58
CA ARG A 102 -7.84 -9.49 -11.73
C ARG A 102 -6.99 -8.43 -12.43
N LEU A 103 -5.67 -8.61 -12.39
CA LEU A 103 -4.69 -7.76 -13.08
C LEU A 103 -4.15 -8.43 -14.36
N ASN A 104 -4.76 -9.53 -14.82
CA ASN A 104 -4.28 -10.36 -15.93
C ASN A 104 -2.84 -10.85 -15.77
N LEU A 105 -2.40 -11.09 -14.53
CA LEU A 105 -1.04 -11.50 -14.21
C LEU A 105 -0.99 -12.91 -13.63
N ALA A 106 0.18 -13.56 -13.78
CA ALA A 106 0.50 -14.76 -13.02
C ALA A 106 0.90 -14.39 -11.58
N ALA A 107 0.49 -15.19 -10.60
CA ALA A 107 0.74 -14.90 -9.18
C ALA A 107 2.24 -14.67 -8.83
N PRO A 108 3.20 -15.46 -9.34
CA PRO A 108 4.63 -15.21 -9.09
C PRO A 108 5.16 -13.93 -9.76
N LEU A 109 4.49 -13.46 -10.81
CA LEU A 109 4.82 -12.22 -11.49
C LEU A 109 4.37 -11.03 -10.66
N LEU A 110 3.11 -11.04 -10.21
CA LEU A 110 2.56 -10.01 -9.33
C LEU A 110 3.37 -9.89 -8.03
N GLU A 111 3.74 -11.00 -7.40
CA GLU A 111 4.55 -11.02 -6.17
C GLU A 111 5.90 -10.31 -6.40
N SER A 112 6.57 -10.62 -7.52
CA SER A 112 7.84 -10.01 -7.87
C SER A 112 7.71 -8.51 -8.18
N TRP A 113 6.64 -8.12 -8.87
CA TRP A 113 6.40 -6.73 -9.24
C TRP A 113 6.04 -5.85 -8.04
N LEU A 114 5.18 -6.33 -7.14
CA LEU A 114 4.86 -5.63 -5.90
C LEU A 114 6.12 -5.38 -5.06
N HIS A 115 7.00 -6.37 -4.95
CA HIS A 115 8.25 -6.22 -4.23
C HIS A 115 9.18 -5.18 -4.90
N CYS A 116 9.33 -5.23 -6.22
CA CYS A 116 10.11 -4.26 -6.97
C CYS A 116 9.56 -2.83 -6.80
N LEU A 117 8.25 -2.66 -6.96
CA LEU A 117 7.59 -1.36 -6.81
C LEU A 117 7.71 -0.79 -5.39
N THR A 118 7.71 -1.66 -4.37
CA THR A 118 7.98 -1.24 -2.98
C THR A 118 9.35 -0.59 -2.84
N VAL A 119 10.37 -1.18 -3.44
CA VAL A 119 11.74 -0.62 -3.39
C VAL A 119 11.83 0.70 -4.14
N ILE A 120 11.24 0.77 -5.33
CA ILE A 120 11.19 2.02 -6.12
C ILE A 120 10.46 3.12 -5.36
N ARG A 121 9.29 2.81 -4.80
CA ARG A 121 8.51 3.76 -3.98
C ARG A 121 9.33 4.29 -2.80
N ASN A 122 10.08 3.42 -2.12
CA ASN A 122 10.90 3.84 -0.99
C ASN A 122 12.07 4.74 -1.43
N ILE A 123 12.70 4.43 -2.57
CA ILE A 123 13.72 5.31 -3.16
C ILE A 123 13.16 6.72 -3.43
N CYS A 124 11.95 6.80 -4.03
CA CYS A 124 11.26 8.06 -4.26
C CYS A 124 10.92 8.80 -2.96
N ALA A 125 10.38 8.07 -1.97
CA ALA A 125 9.98 8.66 -0.68
C ALA A 125 11.16 9.24 0.11
N HIS A 126 12.37 8.74 -0.11
CA HIS A 126 13.59 9.27 0.46
C HIS A 126 14.29 10.30 -0.45
N HIS A 127 13.59 10.83 -1.47
CA HIS A 127 14.11 11.81 -2.44
C HIS A 127 15.43 11.38 -3.10
N ALA A 128 15.67 10.06 -3.17
CA ALA A 128 16.89 9.54 -3.77
C ALA A 128 16.78 9.47 -5.30
N ARG A 129 17.90 9.67 -5.99
CA ARG A 129 17.96 9.66 -7.46
C ARG A 129 17.57 8.29 -8.01
N LEU A 130 16.61 8.28 -8.95
CA LEU A 130 16.18 7.08 -9.70
C LEU A 130 16.87 6.97 -11.06
N TRP A 131 17.17 8.10 -11.70
CA TRP A 131 17.75 8.12 -13.03
C TRP A 131 19.10 7.42 -13.06
N ASN A 132 19.27 6.51 -14.01
CA ASN A 132 20.48 5.68 -14.20
C ASN A 132 20.90 4.89 -12.95
N ARG A 133 19.92 4.54 -12.09
CA ARG A 133 20.14 3.66 -10.94
C ARG A 133 19.70 2.26 -11.30
N GLU A 134 20.50 1.28 -10.91
CA GLU A 134 20.11 -0.12 -10.92
C GLU A 134 19.49 -0.44 -9.56
N PRO A 135 18.14 -0.63 -9.49
CA PRO A 135 17.55 -1.15 -8.27
C PRO A 135 18.08 -2.57 -8.03
N GLY A 136 18.51 -2.86 -6.80
CA GLY A 136 19.09 -4.15 -6.44
C GLY A 136 18.12 -5.35 -6.59
N ILE A 137 16.89 -5.09 -7.01
CA ILE A 137 15.84 -6.09 -7.22
C ILE A 137 15.54 -6.19 -8.72
N LYS A 138 15.64 -7.42 -9.24
CA LYS A 138 15.29 -7.74 -10.61
C LYS A 138 13.84 -8.25 -10.66
N PRO A 139 12.88 -7.50 -11.24
CA PRO A 139 11.52 -7.99 -11.40
C PRO A 139 11.49 -9.15 -12.37
N LYS A 140 10.66 -10.15 -12.08
CA LYS A 140 10.40 -11.25 -13.04
C LYS A 140 9.78 -10.70 -14.30
N LEU A 141 10.18 -11.22 -15.45
CA LEU A 141 9.55 -10.91 -16.74
C LEU A 141 8.46 -11.92 -17.08
N PRO A 142 7.40 -11.47 -17.78
CA PRO A 142 6.38 -12.38 -18.27
C PRO A 142 6.96 -13.30 -19.35
N LYS A 143 6.76 -14.61 -19.22
CA LYS A 143 7.17 -15.60 -20.22
C LYS A 143 6.23 -15.64 -21.42
N THR A 144 4.94 -15.52 -21.16
CA THR A 144 3.87 -15.42 -22.15
C THR A 144 3.01 -14.23 -21.78
N VAL A 145 2.73 -13.37 -22.73
CA VAL A 145 1.98 -12.13 -22.50
C VAL A 145 0.66 -12.17 -23.23
N SER A 146 -0.42 -11.94 -22.50
CA SER A 146 -1.74 -11.61 -23.03
C SER A 146 -1.97 -10.09 -23.14
N PHE A 147 -0.92 -9.29 -22.94
CA PHE A 147 -0.93 -7.83 -22.93
C PHE A 147 0.31 -7.28 -23.65
N PRO A 148 0.27 -6.03 -24.15
CA PRO A 148 1.39 -5.43 -24.84
C PRO A 148 2.59 -5.26 -23.89
N TRP A 149 3.64 -6.09 -24.12
CA TRP A 149 4.90 -6.02 -23.40
C TRP A 149 6.03 -5.70 -24.37
N PRO A 150 6.96 -4.78 -24.03
CA PRO A 150 8.05 -4.42 -24.92
C PRO A 150 8.94 -5.62 -25.24
N SER A 151 9.05 -5.96 -26.54
CA SER A 151 9.80 -7.14 -27.01
C SER A 151 11.29 -7.04 -26.70
N ASN A 152 11.85 -5.85 -26.67
CA ASN A 152 13.25 -5.59 -26.32
C ASN A 152 13.60 -5.96 -24.87
N LEU A 153 12.62 -6.01 -23.96
CA LEU A 153 12.82 -6.44 -22.57
C LEU A 153 12.94 -7.96 -22.43
N GLN A 154 12.55 -8.74 -23.44
CA GLN A 154 12.63 -10.21 -23.39
C GLN A 154 14.03 -10.75 -23.65
N GLN A 155 14.90 -9.98 -24.28
CA GLN A 155 16.17 -10.45 -24.84
C GLN A 155 17.43 -10.06 -24.08
N GLN A 156 17.37 -9.21 -23.02
CA GLN A 156 18.59 -8.64 -22.45
C GLN A 156 18.62 -8.52 -20.93
N GLU A 157 19.85 -8.44 -20.40
CA GLU A 157 20.22 -8.21 -19.00
C GLU A 157 19.73 -6.88 -18.39
N GLN A 158 18.83 -6.16 -19.06
CA GLN A 158 18.34 -4.83 -18.67
C GLN A 158 17.14 -4.85 -17.73
N HIS A 159 16.78 -6.02 -17.17
CA HIS A 159 15.59 -6.20 -16.31
C HIS A 159 15.60 -5.33 -15.04
N HIS A 160 16.73 -4.77 -14.68
CA HIS A 160 16.93 -3.95 -13.49
C HIS A 160 16.98 -2.45 -13.77
N ARG A 161 16.68 -2.04 -15.00
CA ARG A 161 16.66 -0.62 -15.37
C ARG A 161 15.27 -0.01 -15.21
N MET A 162 15.24 1.30 -15.10
CA MET A 162 14.04 2.10 -14.90
C MET A 162 12.96 1.85 -15.97
N PHE A 163 13.37 1.53 -17.21
CA PHE A 163 12.44 1.23 -18.30
C PHE A 163 11.53 0.02 -17.98
N THR A 164 12.07 -1.04 -17.38
CA THR A 164 11.27 -2.20 -16.93
C THR A 164 10.25 -1.79 -15.87
N VAL A 165 10.65 -0.94 -14.91
CA VAL A 165 9.74 -0.43 -13.88
C VAL A 165 8.62 0.41 -14.48
N LEU A 166 8.94 1.29 -15.42
CA LEU A 166 7.94 2.11 -16.12
C LEU A 166 6.98 1.25 -16.94
N SER A 167 7.48 0.18 -17.59
CA SER A 167 6.64 -0.78 -18.32
C SER A 167 5.68 -1.53 -17.37
N ILE A 168 6.15 -1.92 -16.18
CA ILE A 168 5.31 -2.53 -15.14
C ILE A 168 4.23 -1.55 -14.68
N LEU A 169 4.59 -0.30 -14.39
CA LEU A 169 3.63 0.71 -13.94
C LEU A 169 2.57 0.98 -15.00
N ASN A 170 2.99 1.18 -16.26
CA ASN A 170 2.06 1.41 -17.38
C ASN A 170 1.05 0.28 -17.59
N LEU A 171 1.40 -0.91 -17.16
CA LEU A 171 0.54 -2.09 -17.31
C LEU A 171 -0.41 -2.28 -16.13
N LEU A 172 -0.07 -1.73 -14.97
CA LEU A 172 -0.88 -1.81 -13.76
C LEU A 172 -1.87 -0.62 -13.63
N MET A 173 -1.68 0.42 -14.41
CA MET A 173 -2.56 1.61 -14.47
C MET A 173 -3.65 1.47 -15.52
#